data_250bbb557b902d82ad14cd15479de338
#
_entry.id   250bbb557b902d82ad14cd15479de338
#
_cell.length_a   1.000
_cell.length_b   1.000
_cell.length_c   1.000
_cell.angle_alpha   90.00
_cell.angle_beta   90.00
_cell.angle_gamma   90.00
#
_symmetry.space_group_name_H-M   'P 1'
#
loop_
_entity.id
_entity.type
_entity.pdbx_description
1 polymer ?
#
loop_
_entity_poly.entity_id
_entity_poly.type
_entity_poly.pdbx_seq_one_letter_code
_entity_poly.pdbx_strand_id
1 'polypeptide(L)'
;LAPPINLPKWLKDNASLLQPPINNYCVYDKDMTVMIVGGPNARTDYHINETPEWFYQYRGAMLLKVVVDGAGFRDVVIHEGSFFLLPPGVPHNPVRFANTVGIVIELPRPAGSVDRLRWYCTACEGGVVVHEAAFHCTHLGSQIKAAVQDFAADEEKRTCHKCLRLADAAPAPGSIPDPNLEPGDELRVKEE
;
A
#
# COMPACT_ATOMS: atom_id res chain seq x y z
N LEU A 1 27.99 14.91 -6.39
CA LEU A 1 26.55 14.72 -6.68
C LEU A 1 26.40 13.54 -7.63
N ALA A 2 25.44 12.65 -7.36
CA ALA A 2 25.07 11.60 -8.31
C ALA A 2 24.35 12.20 -9.52
N PRO A 3 24.49 11.59 -10.72
CA PRO A 3 23.75 12.06 -11.91
C PRO A 3 22.24 11.87 -11.73
N PRO A 4 21.42 12.65 -12.46
CA PRO A 4 19.97 12.47 -12.44
C PRO A 4 19.57 11.07 -12.92
N ILE A 5 18.52 10.51 -12.31
CA ILE A 5 17.93 9.24 -12.75
C ILE A 5 16.97 9.52 -13.91
N ASN A 6 17.26 8.90 -15.07
CA ASN A 6 16.30 8.85 -16.17
C ASN A 6 15.35 7.68 -15.91
N LEU A 7 14.13 7.94 -15.50
CA LEU A 7 13.16 6.91 -15.09
C LEU A 7 12.88 5.87 -16.18
N PRO A 8 12.59 6.23 -17.45
CA PRO A 8 12.40 5.25 -18.51
C PRO A 8 13.58 4.31 -18.71
N LYS A 9 14.80 4.86 -18.67
CA LYS A 9 16.02 4.05 -18.77
C LYS A 9 16.19 3.15 -17.54
N TRP A 10 15.98 3.70 -16.36
CA TRP A 10 16.08 2.93 -15.10
C TRP A 10 15.12 1.74 -15.11
N LEU A 11 13.86 1.96 -15.51
CA LEU A 11 12.85 0.90 -15.59
C LEU A 11 13.24 -0.21 -16.57
N LYS A 12 13.84 0.16 -17.71
CA LYS A 12 14.33 -0.82 -18.69
C LYS A 12 15.47 -1.67 -18.13
N ASP A 13 16.39 -1.04 -17.41
CA ASP A 13 17.61 -1.70 -16.91
C ASP A 13 17.34 -2.51 -15.61
N ASN A 14 16.26 -2.21 -14.88
CA ASN A 14 15.98 -2.74 -13.53
C ASN A 14 14.57 -3.35 -13.39
N ALA A 15 13.92 -3.75 -14.47
CA ALA A 15 12.55 -4.27 -14.45
C ALA A 15 12.33 -5.41 -13.45
N SER A 16 13.34 -6.27 -13.24
CA SER A 16 13.28 -7.40 -12.31
C SER A 16 13.17 -6.98 -10.84
N LEU A 17 13.61 -5.77 -10.48
CA LEU A 17 13.50 -5.26 -9.11
C LEU A 17 12.08 -4.85 -8.74
N LEU A 18 11.20 -4.69 -9.72
CA LEU A 18 9.80 -4.30 -9.53
C LEU A 18 8.82 -5.47 -9.66
N GLN A 19 9.32 -6.70 -9.70
CA GLN A 19 8.51 -7.91 -9.74
C GLN A 19 8.30 -8.49 -8.32
N PRO A 20 7.20 -9.24 -8.09
CA PRO A 20 7.03 -9.96 -6.84
C PRO A 20 8.26 -10.83 -6.50
N PRO A 21 8.60 -10.99 -5.23
CA PRO A 21 7.90 -10.51 -4.03
C PRO A 21 8.31 -9.11 -3.55
N ILE A 22 9.25 -8.44 -4.21
CA ILE A 22 9.83 -7.17 -3.74
C ILE A 22 8.95 -5.98 -4.15
N ASN A 23 8.64 -5.84 -5.42
CA ASN A 23 7.77 -4.84 -6.05
C ASN A 23 8.17 -3.37 -5.86
N ASN A 24 9.21 -3.05 -5.09
CA ASN A 24 9.67 -1.69 -4.90
C ASN A 24 11.20 -1.59 -4.83
N TYR A 25 11.70 -0.43 -5.19
CA TYR A 25 13.12 -0.10 -5.06
C TYR A 25 13.29 1.35 -4.59
N CYS A 26 14.00 1.53 -3.47
CA CYS A 26 14.34 2.84 -2.95
C CYS A 26 15.54 3.41 -3.72
N VAL A 27 15.32 4.51 -4.45
CA VAL A 27 16.38 5.18 -5.22
C VAL A 27 17.07 6.30 -4.46
N TYR A 28 16.40 6.88 -3.45
CA TYR A 28 16.94 7.85 -2.52
C TYR A 28 16.42 7.55 -1.11
N ASP A 29 17.32 7.53 -0.12
CA ASP A 29 17.02 7.22 1.28
C ASP A 29 17.62 8.24 2.28
N LYS A 30 18.19 9.34 1.76
CA LYS A 30 18.74 10.44 2.55
C LYS A 30 17.88 11.66 2.34
N ASP A 31 17.59 12.39 3.42
CA ASP A 31 16.76 13.61 3.46
C ASP A 31 15.30 13.39 3.07
N MET A 32 15.02 12.48 2.17
CA MET A 32 13.70 11.94 1.85
C MET A 32 13.83 10.54 1.25
N THR A 33 12.80 9.73 1.43
CA THR A 33 12.71 8.42 0.79
C THR A 33 11.98 8.55 -0.54
N VAL A 34 12.61 8.12 -1.63
CA VAL A 34 11.99 8.06 -2.95
C VAL A 34 12.01 6.62 -3.43
N MET A 35 10.84 6.05 -3.65
CA MET A 35 10.67 4.66 -4.07
C MET A 35 10.03 4.60 -5.46
N ILE A 36 10.55 3.73 -6.31
CA ILE A 36 9.90 3.27 -7.54
C ILE A 36 9.18 1.98 -7.18
N VAL A 37 7.87 1.93 -7.40
CA VAL A 37 7.00 0.84 -6.96
C VAL A 37 6.25 0.25 -8.12
N GLY A 38 6.37 -1.05 -8.32
CA GLY A 38 5.61 -1.84 -9.28
C GLY A 38 4.43 -2.57 -8.65
N GLY A 39 3.71 -3.33 -9.46
CA GLY A 39 2.63 -4.22 -9.06
C GLY A 39 2.75 -5.60 -9.70
N PRO A 40 1.93 -6.59 -9.29
CA PRO A 40 0.83 -6.45 -8.34
C PRO A 40 1.29 -6.44 -6.87
N ASN A 41 0.59 -5.67 -6.05
CA ASN A 41 0.76 -5.67 -4.60
C ASN A 41 -0.56 -5.28 -3.94
N ALA A 42 -1.14 -6.17 -3.16
CA ALA A 42 -2.36 -5.93 -2.40
C ALA A 42 -2.25 -6.56 -1.01
N ARG A 43 -2.63 -5.80 0.02
CA ARG A 43 -2.61 -6.20 1.42
C ARG A 43 -3.93 -5.84 2.09
N THR A 44 -4.13 -6.29 3.33
CA THR A 44 -5.34 -5.99 4.11
C THR A 44 -5.11 -4.93 5.19
N ASP A 45 -3.85 -4.62 5.50
CA ASP A 45 -3.48 -3.59 6.47
C ASP A 45 -3.58 -2.17 5.88
N TYR A 46 -3.78 -1.22 6.77
CA TYR A 46 -3.69 0.21 6.50
C TYR A 46 -2.50 0.79 7.27
N HIS A 47 -1.55 1.36 6.53
CA HIS A 47 -0.40 2.04 7.10
C HIS A 47 -0.80 3.43 7.61
N ILE A 48 -0.22 3.84 8.73
CA ILE A 48 -0.38 5.17 9.31
C ILE A 48 1.00 5.72 9.61
N ASN A 49 1.33 6.81 8.95
CA ASN A 49 2.59 7.53 9.03
C ASN A 49 2.33 8.96 9.51
N GLU A 50 3.17 9.47 10.37
CA GLU A 50 3.06 10.83 10.92
C GLU A 50 3.54 11.94 9.97
N THR A 51 4.08 11.57 8.80
CA THR A 51 4.49 12.50 7.74
C THR A 51 3.59 12.34 6.51
N PRO A 52 3.45 13.39 5.67
CA PRO A 52 2.71 13.24 4.42
C PRO A 52 3.45 12.31 3.46
N GLU A 53 2.68 11.63 2.60
CA GLU A 53 3.21 10.82 1.51
C GLU A 53 2.75 11.39 0.17
N TRP A 54 3.65 11.45 -0.80
CA TRP A 54 3.34 11.90 -2.15
C TRP A 54 3.40 10.73 -3.12
N PHE A 55 2.31 10.52 -3.86
CA PHE A 55 2.14 9.47 -4.85
C PHE A 55 2.12 10.08 -6.25
N TYR A 56 2.87 9.50 -7.17
CA TYR A 56 2.79 9.78 -8.61
C TYR A 56 2.67 8.49 -9.37
N GLN A 57 1.71 8.40 -10.26
CA GLN A 57 1.50 7.21 -11.07
C GLN A 57 2.09 7.43 -12.47
N TYR A 58 3.23 6.78 -12.72
CA TYR A 58 3.97 6.92 -13.96
C TYR A 58 3.36 6.07 -15.09
N ARG A 59 2.86 4.87 -14.79
CA ARG A 59 2.24 3.95 -15.74
C ARG A 59 1.11 3.18 -15.09
N GLY A 60 -0.06 3.18 -15.77
CA GLY A 60 -1.29 2.59 -15.29
C GLY A 60 -1.86 3.33 -14.07
N ALA A 61 -2.93 2.82 -13.50
CA ALA A 61 -3.57 3.38 -12.31
C ALA A 61 -3.30 2.53 -11.08
N MET A 62 -3.33 3.16 -9.90
CA MET A 62 -3.37 2.49 -8.60
C MET A 62 -4.64 2.86 -7.84
N LEU A 63 -5.01 2.02 -6.87
CA LEU A 63 -6.08 2.30 -5.93
C LEU A 63 -5.50 2.57 -4.55
N LEU A 64 -5.69 3.76 -4.01
CA LEU A 64 -5.34 4.11 -2.65
C LEU A 64 -6.60 4.05 -1.78
N LYS A 65 -6.71 3.01 -0.96
CA LYS A 65 -7.79 2.89 0.02
C LYS A 65 -7.42 3.71 1.25
N VAL A 66 -8.31 4.57 1.71
CA VAL A 66 -8.07 5.43 2.87
C VAL A 66 -9.22 5.36 3.88
N VAL A 67 -8.91 5.65 5.14
CA VAL A 67 -9.93 5.83 6.18
C VAL A 67 -9.90 7.29 6.60
N VAL A 68 -11.01 7.99 6.41
CA VAL A 68 -11.13 9.43 6.71
C VAL A 68 -12.06 9.60 7.91
N ASP A 69 -11.62 10.34 8.90
CA ASP A 69 -12.39 10.62 10.10
C ASP A 69 -13.77 11.20 9.75
N GLY A 70 -14.83 10.61 10.31
CA GLY A 70 -16.21 10.99 10.06
C GLY A 70 -16.77 10.62 8.68
N ALA A 71 -15.93 10.23 7.71
CA ALA A 71 -16.37 9.81 6.37
C ALA A 71 -16.18 8.30 6.10
N GLY A 72 -15.43 7.59 6.97
CA GLY A 72 -15.21 6.15 6.85
C GLY A 72 -14.24 5.77 5.72
N PHE A 73 -14.45 4.59 5.14
CA PHE A 73 -13.61 4.07 4.06
C PHE A 73 -13.88 4.78 2.74
N ARG A 74 -12.81 5.14 2.04
CA ARG A 74 -12.87 5.75 0.71
C ARG A 74 -11.80 5.16 -0.20
N ASP A 75 -12.13 5.04 -1.47
CA ASP A 75 -11.23 4.61 -2.52
C ASP A 75 -10.85 5.83 -3.37
N VAL A 76 -9.53 6.05 -3.51
CA VAL A 76 -8.95 7.12 -4.34
C VAL A 76 -8.20 6.45 -5.48
N VAL A 77 -8.70 6.56 -6.70
CA VAL A 77 -8.00 6.09 -7.90
C VAL A 77 -7.01 7.16 -8.32
N ILE A 78 -5.73 6.80 -8.41
CA ILE A 78 -4.66 7.66 -8.93
C ILE A 78 -4.31 7.13 -10.32
N HIS A 79 -4.79 7.85 -11.35
CA HIS A 79 -4.59 7.48 -12.74
C HIS A 79 -3.16 7.77 -13.23
N GLU A 80 -2.76 7.16 -14.34
CA GLU A 80 -1.52 7.47 -15.03
C GLU A 80 -1.37 8.97 -15.26
N GLY A 81 -0.18 9.51 -15.00
CA GLY A 81 0.13 10.94 -15.08
C GLY A 81 -0.35 11.78 -13.91
N SER A 82 -1.14 11.20 -13.00
CA SER A 82 -1.67 11.92 -11.84
C SER A 82 -0.76 11.79 -10.63
N PHE A 83 -0.84 12.77 -9.74
CA PHE A 83 -0.20 12.73 -8.41
C PHE A 83 -1.20 13.07 -7.31
N PHE A 84 -0.91 12.59 -6.12
CA PHE A 84 -1.74 12.80 -4.95
C PHE A 84 -0.88 12.99 -3.70
N LEU A 85 -1.20 13.99 -2.89
CA LEU A 85 -0.59 14.22 -1.59
C LEU A 85 -1.51 13.68 -0.51
N LEU A 86 -1.10 12.62 0.15
CA LEU A 86 -1.79 12.06 1.31
C LEU A 86 -1.36 12.83 2.57
N PRO A 87 -2.31 13.41 3.33
CA PRO A 87 -2.00 14.07 4.60
C PRO A 87 -1.41 13.10 5.63
N PRO A 88 -0.62 13.59 6.60
CA PRO A 88 -0.10 12.77 7.68
C PRO A 88 -1.22 12.18 8.53
N GLY A 89 -0.97 11.00 9.10
CA GLY A 89 -1.88 10.33 10.02
C GLY A 89 -3.09 9.66 9.38
N VAL A 90 -3.28 9.75 8.07
CA VAL A 90 -4.40 9.10 7.38
C VAL A 90 -4.09 7.62 7.18
N PRO A 91 -4.90 6.69 7.75
CA PRO A 91 -4.74 5.27 7.47
C PRO A 91 -4.98 4.98 5.99
N HIS A 92 -4.02 4.31 5.34
CA HIS A 92 -4.07 4.06 3.92
C HIS A 92 -3.50 2.70 3.51
N ASN A 93 -4.05 2.16 2.43
CA ASN A 93 -3.62 0.89 1.84
C ASN A 93 -3.41 1.09 0.34
N PRO A 94 -2.16 1.15 -0.13
CA PRO A 94 -1.84 1.30 -1.55
C PRO A 94 -1.95 -0.05 -2.27
N VAL A 95 -2.99 -0.20 -3.07
CA VAL A 95 -3.18 -1.36 -3.95
C VAL A 95 -2.59 -1.05 -5.33
N ARG A 96 -1.71 -1.91 -5.80
CA ARG A 96 -1.09 -1.80 -7.11
C ARG A 96 -1.41 -3.03 -7.96
N PHE A 97 -1.62 -2.80 -9.24
CA PHE A 97 -2.03 -3.80 -10.21
C PHE A 97 -0.88 -4.22 -11.11
N ALA A 98 -1.03 -5.31 -11.85
CA ALA A 98 -0.01 -5.80 -12.76
C ALA A 98 0.38 -4.73 -13.81
N ASN A 99 1.65 -4.71 -14.18
CA ASN A 99 2.20 -3.79 -15.18
C ASN A 99 2.11 -2.29 -14.84
N THR A 100 1.77 -1.93 -13.61
CA THR A 100 1.74 -0.53 -13.16
C THR A 100 3.08 -0.12 -12.54
N VAL A 101 3.39 1.16 -12.62
CA VAL A 101 4.58 1.77 -12.01
C VAL A 101 4.21 3.11 -11.41
N GLY A 102 4.54 3.30 -10.15
CA GLY A 102 4.38 4.58 -9.47
C GLY A 102 5.64 4.99 -8.72
N ILE A 103 5.66 6.24 -8.28
CA ILE A 103 6.69 6.80 -7.40
C ILE A 103 6.01 7.18 -6.10
N VAL A 104 6.64 6.83 -4.98
CA VAL A 104 6.23 7.26 -3.65
C VAL A 104 7.38 8.06 -3.04
N ILE A 105 7.05 9.22 -2.50
CA ILE A 105 7.99 10.08 -1.78
C ILE A 105 7.49 10.26 -0.36
N GLU A 106 8.36 9.96 0.59
CA GLU A 106 8.10 10.10 2.02
C GLU A 106 9.16 10.98 2.67
N LEU A 107 8.74 11.82 3.61
CA LEU A 107 9.66 12.59 4.42
C LEU A 107 10.30 11.70 5.50
N PRO A 108 11.50 12.07 5.99
CA PRO A 108 12.11 11.40 7.13
C PRO A 108 11.16 11.42 8.33
N ARG A 109 11.10 10.29 9.05
CA ARG A 109 10.30 10.21 10.27
C ARG A 109 10.88 11.17 11.33
N PRO A 110 10.05 12.03 11.95
CA PRO A 110 10.47 12.79 13.12
C PRO A 110 11.00 11.90 14.24
N ALA A 111 11.88 12.43 15.07
CA ALA A 111 12.38 11.70 16.23
C ALA A 111 11.21 11.31 17.15
N GLY A 112 11.12 10.04 17.50
CA GLY A 112 10.06 9.51 18.35
C GLY A 112 8.75 9.18 17.63
N SER A 113 8.64 9.40 16.31
CA SER A 113 7.44 9.00 15.56
C SER A 113 7.25 7.49 15.53
N VAL A 114 5.99 7.06 15.44
CA VAL A 114 5.59 5.66 15.47
C VAL A 114 4.69 5.38 14.27
N ASP A 115 5.20 4.57 13.34
CA ASP A 115 4.37 4.04 12.27
C ASP A 115 3.44 2.96 12.83
N ARG A 116 2.24 2.84 12.25
CA ARG A 116 1.25 1.81 12.62
C ARG A 116 0.75 1.08 11.40
N LEU A 117 0.47 -0.20 11.57
CA LEU A 117 -0.34 -0.97 10.64
C LEU A 117 -1.63 -1.34 11.35
N ARG A 118 -2.76 -1.02 10.73
CA ARG A 118 -4.07 -1.25 11.30
C ARG A 118 -4.92 -2.12 10.39
N TRP A 119 -5.59 -3.11 10.96
CA TRP A 119 -6.55 -3.96 10.28
C TRP A 119 -7.96 -3.66 10.75
N TYR A 120 -8.89 -3.63 9.83
CA TYR A 120 -10.28 -3.31 10.11
C TYR A 120 -11.20 -4.49 9.81
N CYS A 121 -12.27 -4.62 10.60
CA CYS A 121 -13.33 -5.58 10.34
C CYS A 121 -14.17 -5.12 9.15
N THR A 122 -14.24 -5.93 8.10
CA THR A 122 -15.05 -5.66 6.91
C THR A 122 -16.55 -5.92 7.11
N ALA A 123 -16.93 -6.61 8.21
CA ALA A 123 -18.33 -6.95 8.53
C ALA A 123 -18.99 -5.96 9.48
N CYS A 124 -18.21 -5.15 10.19
CA CYS A 124 -18.74 -4.16 11.12
C CYS A 124 -18.81 -2.79 10.46
N GLU A 125 -19.94 -2.13 10.59
CA GLU A 125 -20.06 -0.72 10.19
C GLU A 125 -19.12 0.15 11.02
N GLY A 126 -18.62 1.24 10.43
CA GLY A 126 -17.78 2.24 11.08
C GLY A 126 -16.32 1.84 11.26
N GLY A 127 -15.84 0.75 10.64
CA GLY A 127 -14.41 0.44 10.62
C GLY A 127 -13.85 0.04 11.99
N VAL A 128 -14.43 -1.01 12.61
CA VAL A 128 -13.91 -1.55 13.86
C VAL A 128 -12.49 -2.05 13.67
N VAL A 129 -11.54 -1.53 14.44
CA VAL A 129 -10.16 -1.99 14.43
C VAL A 129 -10.08 -3.40 15.01
N VAL A 130 -9.57 -4.33 14.23
CA VAL A 130 -9.35 -5.73 14.65
C VAL A 130 -8.01 -5.85 15.35
N HIS A 131 -6.97 -5.29 14.76
CA HIS A 131 -5.61 -5.31 15.28
C HIS A 131 -4.83 -4.06 14.88
N GLU A 132 -3.86 -3.67 15.69
CA GLU A 132 -2.89 -2.61 15.38
C GLU A 132 -1.50 -3.06 15.82
N ALA A 133 -0.54 -2.97 14.88
CA ALA A 133 0.88 -3.12 15.16
C ALA A 133 1.55 -1.74 15.09
N ALA A 134 2.40 -1.41 16.05
CA ALA A 134 3.11 -0.13 16.13
C ALA A 134 4.62 -0.35 16.23
N PHE A 135 5.40 0.44 15.51
CA PHE A 135 6.87 0.32 15.51
C PHE A 135 7.56 1.66 15.17
N HIS A 136 8.77 1.85 15.70
CA HIS A 136 9.66 2.89 15.18
C HIS A 136 10.19 2.46 13.82
N CYS A 137 9.94 3.25 12.79
CA CYS A 137 10.37 2.93 11.44
C CYS A 137 11.87 3.14 11.28
N THR A 138 12.60 2.03 11.22
CA THR A 138 14.05 2.00 10.89
C THR A 138 14.31 1.36 9.53
N HIS A 139 13.44 0.42 9.11
CA HIS A 139 13.49 -0.23 7.82
C HIS A 139 12.07 -0.66 7.42
N LEU A 140 11.37 0.25 6.73
CA LEU A 140 9.93 0.16 6.47
C LEU A 140 9.52 -1.19 5.88
N GLY A 141 10.16 -1.62 4.80
CA GLY A 141 9.76 -2.84 4.09
C GLY A 141 9.84 -4.11 4.93
N SER A 142 10.91 -4.28 5.74
CA SER A 142 11.06 -5.46 6.59
C SER A 142 10.11 -5.44 7.79
N GLN A 143 9.87 -4.25 8.37
CA GLN A 143 8.98 -4.10 9.52
C GLN A 143 7.52 -4.29 9.12
N ILE A 144 7.08 -3.75 7.99
CA ILE A 144 5.76 -4.02 7.43
C ILE A 144 5.59 -5.52 7.18
N LYS A 145 6.55 -6.15 6.49
CA LYS A 145 6.49 -7.59 6.20
C LYS A 145 6.35 -8.42 7.48
N ALA A 146 7.14 -8.13 8.50
CA ALA A 146 7.09 -8.84 9.78
C ALA A 146 5.72 -8.69 10.46
N ALA A 147 5.16 -7.48 10.52
CA ALA A 147 3.86 -7.23 11.13
C ALA A 147 2.71 -7.89 10.36
N VAL A 148 2.77 -7.89 9.02
CA VAL A 148 1.78 -8.59 8.18
C VAL A 148 1.84 -10.10 8.37
N GLN A 149 3.03 -10.68 8.46
CA GLN A 149 3.21 -12.10 8.72
C GLN A 149 2.73 -12.51 10.12
N ASP A 150 3.03 -11.69 11.13
CA ASP A 150 2.59 -11.90 12.51
C ASP A 150 1.05 -11.85 12.61
N PHE A 151 0.40 -10.87 11.99
CA PHE A 151 -1.05 -10.83 11.90
C PHE A 151 -1.64 -12.05 11.18
N ALA A 152 -1.06 -12.43 10.04
CA ALA A 152 -1.57 -13.55 9.25
C ALA A 152 -1.50 -14.90 9.98
N ALA A 153 -0.49 -15.08 10.82
CA ALA A 153 -0.24 -16.33 11.56
C ALA A 153 -1.08 -16.48 12.84
N ASP A 154 -1.71 -15.40 13.33
CA ASP A 154 -2.38 -15.36 14.63
C ASP A 154 -3.89 -15.12 14.48
N GLU A 155 -4.69 -16.15 14.72
CA GLU A 155 -6.16 -16.07 14.61
C GLU A 155 -6.77 -15.17 15.70
N GLU A 156 -6.16 -15.05 16.87
CA GLU A 156 -6.63 -14.16 17.93
C GLU A 156 -6.52 -12.70 17.48
N LYS A 157 -5.38 -12.30 16.89
CA LYS A 157 -5.17 -10.98 16.28
C LYS A 157 -6.14 -10.69 15.13
N ARG A 158 -6.54 -11.73 14.39
CA ARG A 158 -7.47 -11.63 13.28
C ARG A 158 -8.95 -11.65 13.68
N THR A 159 -9.27 -12.04 14.92
CA THR A 159 -10.66 -12.14 15.37
C THR A 159 -11.19 -10.79 15.82
N CYS A 160 -12.27 -10.32 15.17
CA CYS A 160 -12.91 -9.07 15.54
C CYS A 160 -13.58 -9.20 16.92
N HIS A 161 -13.20 -8.36 17.86
CA HIS A 161 -13.74 -8.36 19.23
C HIS A 161 -15.23 -8.00 19.31
N LYS A 162 -15.81 -7.34 18.27
CA LYS A 162 -17.21 -6.93 18.23
C LYS A 162 -18.15 -8.00 17.65
N CYS A 163 -17.77 -8.62 16.54
CA CYS A 163 -18.65 -9.56 15.84
C CYS A 163 -18.10 -10.99 15.77
N LEU A 164 -16.93 -11.23 16.33
CA LEU A 164 -16.21 -12.52 16.36
C LEU A 164 -15.85 -13.08 14.97
N ARG A 165 -16.00 -12.30 13.90
CA ARG A 165 -15.60 -12.72 12.57
C ARG A 165 -14.07 -12.67 12.45
N LEU A 166 -13.50 -13.68 11.81
CA LEU A 166 -12.09 -13.75 11.47
C LEU A 166 -11.82 -12.85 10.25
N ALA A 167 -10.87 -11.89 10.40
CA ALA A 167 -10.45 -11.04 9.29
C ALA A 167 -9.53 -11.80 8.33
N ASP A 168 -9.60 -11.46 7.05
CA ASP A 168 -8.78 -12.07 6.03
C ASP A 168 -7.30 -11.67 6.19
N ALA A 169 -6.40 -12.65 6.10
CA ALA A 169 -4.96 -12.43 6.15
C ALA A 169 -4.42 -11.75 4.88
N ALA A 170 -5.07 -12.00 3.74
CA ALA A 170 -4.78 -11.41 2.44
C ALA A 170 -6.09 -11.15 1.68
N PRO A 171 -6.11 -10.20 0.73
CA PRO A 171 -7.27 -10.01 -0.13
C PRO A 171 -7.56 -11.28 -0.95
N ALA A 172 -8.84 -11.63 -1.09
CA ALA A 172 -9.22 -12.72 -1.98
C ALA A 172 -8.86 -12.36 -3.45
N PRO A 173 -8.41 -13.32 -4.25
CA PRO A 173 -8.13 -13.07 -5.66
C PRO A 173 -9.34 -12.43 -6.37
N GLY A 174 -9.10 -11.34 -7.11
CA GLY A 174 -10.15 -10.63 -7.85
C GLY A 174 -11.18 -9.89 -6.99
N SER A 175 -10.96 -9.75 -5.66
CA SER A 175 -11.87 -9.00 -4.78
C SER A 175 -11.72 -7.49 -4.87
N ILE A 176 -10.62 -7.00 -5.44
CA ILE A 176 -10.34 -5.58 -5.61
C ILE A 176 -10.47 -5.24 -7.10
N PRO A 177 -11.41 -4.38 -7.50
CA PRO A 177 -11.56 -3.98 -8.90
C PRO A 177 -10.28 -3.30 -9.41
N ASP A 178 -9.80 -3.73 -10.58
CA ASP A 178 -8.62 -3.15 -11.23
C ASP A 178 -9.06 -2.00 -12.15
N PRO A 179 -8.69 -0.74 -11.85
CA PRO A 179 -9.07 0.41 -12.67
C PRO A 179 -8.35 0.47 -14.03
N ASN A 180 -7.44 -0.47 -14.31
CA ASN A 180 -6.73 -0.56 -15.59
C ASN A 180 -7.43 -1.49 -16.60
N LEU A 181 -8.45 -2.22 -16.16
CA LEU A 181 -9.23 -3.11 -17.02
C LEU A 181 -10.44 -2.38 -17.60
N GLU A 182 -10.75 -2.63 -18.86
CA GLU A 182 -12.00 -2.18 -19.46
C GLU A 182 -13.19 -2.97 -18.89
N PRO A 183 -14.40 -2.38 -18.79
CA PRO A 183 -15.59 -3.10 -18.36
C PRO A 183 -15.81 -4.34 -19.23
N GLY A 184 -15.67 -5.53 -18.65
CA GLY A 184 -15.78 -6.83 -19.34
C GLY A 184 -14.48 -7.63 -19.41
N ASP A 185 -13.31 -7.03 -19.19
CA ASP A 185 -12.03 -7.75 -19.18
C ASP A 185 -11.85 -8.56 -17.89
N GLU A 186 -12.54 -8.22 -16.82
CA GLU A 186 -12.53 -8.95 -15.55
C GLU A 186 -12.96 -10.42 -15.67
N LEU A 187 -13.73 -10.76 -16.69
CA LEU A 187 -14.18 -12.13 -16.95
C LEU A 187 -13.11 -12.98 -17.65
N ARG A 188 -12.16 -12.37 -18.36
CA ARG A 188 -11.12 -13.08 -19.10
C ARG A 188 -9.93 -13.53 -18.22
N VAL A 189 -9.66 -12.79 -17.13
CA VAL A 189 -8.56 -13.10 -16.20
C VAL A 189 -8.86 -14.31 -15.32
N LYS A 190 -10.10 -14.78 -15.24
CA LYS A 190 -10.51 -15.94 -14.43
C LYS A 190 -10.43 -17.28 -15.17
N GLU A 191 -10.09 -17.28 -16.46
CA GLU A 191 -10.02 -18.48 -17.31
C GLU A 191 -8.60 -18.91 -17.68
N GLU A 192 -7.56 -18.19 -17.25
CA GLU A 192 -6.15 -18.54 -17.36
C GLU A 192 -5.57 -19.00 -15.99
#